data_199e08e65c98af455d2370c0d183c60a
#
_entry.id   199e08e65c98af455d2370c0d183c60a
#
_cell.length_a   1.000
_cell.length_b   1.000
_cell.length_c   1.000
_cell.angle_alpha   90.00
_cell.angle_beta   90.00
_cell.angle_gamma   90.00
#
_symmetry.space_group_name_H-M   'P 1'
#
loop_
_entity.id
_entity.type
_entity.pdbx_description
1 polymer ?
#
loop_
_entity_poly.entity_id
_entity_poly.type
_entity_poly.pdbx_seq_one_letter_code
_entity_poly.pdbx_strand_id
1 'polypeptide(L)'
;MTQKGAVKNNRHNCKLILEHDPLLKGVFRYNILTEQTDIVKPVWWERISPAFTDMDLNYIMLYLEETYGLTMDKIVQKSIVHQADRNKYHPVRDYLNSLQWDGQERIRYVLHHFLGAPVDELTYESMKMFLLGAIARAFRPGIKFEYMLCLVGGQGVGKSTFFRFMAVKDDWFTDDIGKLDSEKVYCQLRGHWMIEMSEMVATARSKSIEETKSFLSRQKETYRDSYCLLYTSPSPRD
;
A
#
# COMPACT_ATOMS: atom_id res chain seq x y z
N MET A 1 -38.65 -4.58 5.81
CA MET A 1 -39.26 -3.48 6.60
C MET A 1 -39.78 -4.04 7.90
N THR A 2 -39.88 -3.24 8.95
CA THR A 2 -40.58 -3.59 10.18
C THR A 2 -42.08 -3.49 9.94
N GLN A 3 -42.94 -4.00 10.87
CA GLN A 3 -44.39 -3.82 10.79
C GLN A 3 -44.85 -2.35 10.73
N LYS A 4 -44.00 -1.39 11.09
CA LYS A 4 -44.23 0.06 11.01
C LYS A 4 -43.59 0.72 9.77
N GLY A 5 -43.15 -0.04 8.76
CA GLY A 5 -42.54 0.50 7.54
C GLY A 5 -41.08 0.94 7.66
N ALA A 6 -40.47 0.86 8.86
CA ALA A 6 -39.05 1.23 9.04
C ALA A 6 -38.09 0.17 8.49
N VAL A 7 -36.89 0.57 8.09
CA VAL A 7 -35.83 -0.32 7.63
C VAL A 7 -35.38 -1.22 8.79
N LYS A 8 -35.34 -2.53 8.58
CA LYS A 8 -34.78 -3.45 9.58
C LYS A 8 -33.29 -3.23 9.76
N ASN A 9 -32.87 -3.13 11.02
CA ASN A 9 -31.47 -2.96 11.39
C ASN A 9 -30.70 -4.30 11.26
N ASN A 10 -30.32 -4.67 10.03
CA ASN A 10 -29.62 -5.89 9.71
C ASN A 10 -28.59 -5.68 8.59
N ARG A 11 -27.64 -6.64 8.45
CA ARG A 11 -26.55 -6.57 7.47
C ARG A 11 -27.03 -6.49 6.02
N HIS A 12 -28.12 -7.15 5.68
CA HIS A 12 -28.64 -7.17 4.31
C HIS A 12 -29.09 -5.77 3.88
N ASN A 13 -29.89 -5.10 4.71
CA ASN A 13 -30.36 -3.73 4.42
C ASN A 13 -29.22 -2.73 4.45
N CYS A 14 -28.28 -2.82 5.41
CA CYS A 14 -27.10 -1.98 5.43
C CYS A 14 -26.26 -2.16 4.16
N LYS A 15 -26.04 -3.40 3.69
CA LYS A 15 -25.35 -3.67 2.42
C LYS A 15 -26.08 -3.00 1.25
N LEU A 16 -27.41 -3.17 1.13
CA LEU A 16 -28.17 -2.55 0.04
C LEU A 16 -28.06 -1.01 0.06
N ILE A 17 -28.10 -0.41 1.23
CA ILE A 17 -27.91 1.05 1.38
C ILE A 17 -26.51 1.44 0.88
N LEU A 18 -25.46 0.80 1.35
CA LEU A 18 -24.09 1.10 0.90
C LEU A 18 -23.86 0.89 -0.61
N GLU A 19 -24.63 0.00 -1.25
CA GLU A 19 -24.56 -0.28 -2.68
C GLU A 19 -25.38 0.71 -3.54
N HIS A 20 -26.42 1.30 -3.01
CA HIS A 20 -27.38 2.08 -3.81
C HIS A 20 -27.53 3.53 -3.38
N ASP A 21 -27.22 3.87 -2.14
CA ASP A 21 -27.29 5.25 -1.65
C ASP A 21 -26.39 6.19 -2.47
N PRO A 22 -26.88 7.34 -2.94
CA PRO A 22 -26.12 8.25 -3.79
C PRO A 22 -24.84 8.77 -3.15
N LEU A 23 -24.79 8.95 -1.83
CA LEU A 23 -23.63 9.47 -1.11
C LEU A 23 -22.62 8.38 -0.73
N LEU A 24 -23.07 7.12 -0.63
CA LEU A 24 -22.22 6.01 -0.15
C LEU A 24 -21.81 5.01 -1.23
N LYS A 25 -22.49 5.03 -2.38
CA LYS A 25 -22.21 4.11 -3.49
C LYS A 25 -20.80 4.25 -4.04
N GLY A 26 -20.02 3.18 -3.88
CA GLY A 26 -18.65 3.09 -4.40
C GLY A 26 -17.65 3.99 -3.67
N VAL A 27 -17.99 4.44 -2.46
CA VAL A 27 -17.13 5.26 -1.60
C VAL A 27 -16.01 4.40 -1.00
N PHE A 28 -16.31 3.18 -0.60
CA PHE A 28 -15.40 2.30 0.12
C PHE A 28 -14.71 1.34 -0.83
N ARG A 29 -13.36 1.33 -0.80
CA ARG A 29 -12.54 0.36 -1.51
C ARG A 29 -11.44 -0.18 -0.60
N TYR A 30 -11.08 -1.45 -0.77
CA TYR A 30 -9.97 -2.03 -0.04
C TYR A 30 -8.68 -1.80 -0.83
N ASN A 31 -7.73 -1.11 -0.21
CA ASN A 31 -6.42 -0.84 -0.75
C ASN A 31 -5.50 -2.03 -0.43
N ILE A 32 -5.10 -2.77 -1.47
CA ILE A 32 -4.27 -3.97 -1.32
C ILE A 32 -2.85 -3.62 -0.88
N LEU A 33 -2.34 -2.42 -1.21
CA LEU A 33 -0.98 -1.99 -0.85
C LEU A 33 -0.87 -1.65 0.65
N THR A 34 -1.88 -0.93 1.19
CA THR A 34 -1.91 -0.54 2.60
C THR A 34 -2.63 -1.54 3.49
N GLU A 35 -3.30 -2.54 2.90
CA GLU A 35 -4.17 -3.51 3.57
C GLU A 35 -5.27 -2.86 4.43
N GLN A 36 -5.80 -1.73 3.98
CA GLN A 36 -6.82 -0.95 4.69
C GLN A 36 -8.00 -0.61 3.78
N THR A 37 -9.13 -0.27 4.41
CA THR A 37 -10.26 0.32 3.69
C THR A 37 -9.97 1.80 3.45
N ASP A 38 -10.16 2.25 2.22
CA ASP A 38 -10.05 3.65 1.84
C ASP A 38 -11.42 4.22 1.45
N ILE A 39 -11.59 5.50 1.68
CA ILE A 39 -12.65 6.33 1.10
C ILE A 39 -12.09 6.98 -0.16
N VAL A 40 -12.57 6.54 -1.32
CA VAL A 40 -12.01 6.93 -2.63
C VAL A 40 -12.84 7.97 -3.40
N LYS A 41 -13.97 8.39 -2.83
CA LYS A 41 -14.81 9.45 -3.40
C LYS A 41 -14.95 10.62 -2.44
N PRO A 42 -15.25 11.83 -2.94
CA PRO A 42 -15.60 12.95 -2.09
C PRO A 42 -16.78 12.62 -1.16
N VAL A 43 -16.68 13.05 0.07
CA VAL A 43 -17.70 12.94 1.10
C VAL A 43 -18.03 14.32 1.68
N TRP A 44 -19.06 14.45 2.49
CA TRP A 44 -19.56 15.74 3.00
C TRP A 44 -18.82 16.27 4.23
N TRP A 45 -17.78 15.56 4.69
CA TRP A 45 -16.89 16.02 5.79
C TRP A 45 -15.46 16.12 5.33
N GLU A 46 -14.65 16.94 6.02
CA GLU A 46 -13.23 17.08 5.74
C GLU A 46 -12.42 15.86 6.14
N ARG A 47 -11.43 15.53 5.31
CA ARG A 47 -10.53 14.38 5.50
C ARG A 47 -9.09 14.76 5.15
N ILE A 48 -8.17 14.22 5.91
CA ILE A 48 -6.73 14.44 5.74
C ILE A 48 -6.09 13.28 4.93
N SER A 49 -6.62 12.07 5.07
CA SER A 49 -6.04 10.84 4.53
C SER A 49 -7.11 10.01 3.82
N PRO A 50 -6.78 9.23 2.79
CA PRO A 50 -7.72 8.30 2.16
C PRO A 50 -8.14 7.15 3.08
N ALA A 51 -7.34 6.78 4.10
CA ALA A 51 -7.65 5.67 5.00
C ALA A 51 -8.92 5.92 5.81
N PHE A 52 -9.78 4.90 5.89
CA PHE A 52 -11.01 4.92 6.69
C PHE A 52 -10.68 4.93 8.19
N THR A 53 -11.27 5.87 8.93
CA THR A 53 -11.02 6.09 10.36
C THR A 53 -12.30 5.94 11.20
N ASP A 54 -12.15 5.90 12.51
CA ASP A 54 -13.28 5.91 13.44
C ASP A 54 -14.13 7.19 13.32
N MET A 55 -13.50 8.32 12.97
CA MET A 55 -14.22 9.57 12.73
C MET A 55 -15.13 9.46 11.50
N ASP A 56 -14.63 8.84 10.42
CA ASP A 56 -15.42 8.57 9.23
C ASP A 56 -16.63 7.66 9.56
N LEU A 57 -16.42 6.64 10.40
CA LEU A 57 -17.50 5.78 10.85
C LEU A 57 -18.57 6.59 11.58
N ASN A 58 -18.20 7.51 12.45
CA ASN A 58 -19.14 8.34 13.21
C ASN A 58 -20.00 9.22 12.28
N TYR A 59 -19.41 9.88 11.28
CA TYR A 59 -20.18 10.66 10.29
C TYR A 59 -21.15 9.79 9.50
N ILE A 60 -20.72 8.61 9.10
CA ILE A 60 -21.55 7.66 8.36
C ILE A 60 -22.68 7.13 9.25
N MET A 61 -22.37 6.81 10.51
CA MET A 61 -23.38 6.34 11.45
C MET A 61 -24.48 7.37 11.67
N LEU A 62 -24.11 8.63 11.89
CA LEU A 62 -25.07 9.71 12.06
C LEU A 62 -25.98 9.83 10.83
N TYR A 63 -25.42 9.84 9.63
CA TYR A 63 -26.17 9.87 8.38
C TYR A 63 -27.12 8.68 8.22
N LEU A 64 -26.64 7.47 8.52
CA LEU A 64 -27.44 6.24 8.40
C LEU A 64 -28.55 6.15 9.44
N GLU A 65 -28.31 6.70 10.63
CA GLU A 65 -29.33 6.79 11.68
C GLU A 65 -30.44 7.78 11.29
N GLU A 66 -30.08 8.99 10.88
CA GLU A 66 -31.02 10.04 10.49
C GLU A 66 -31.85 9.66 9.25
N THR A 67 -31.21 9.04 8.25
CA THR A 67 -31.86 8.76 6.96
C THR A 67 -32.61 7.43 6.95
N TYR A 68 -32.05 6.40 7.59
CA TYR A 68 -32.54 5.01 7.47
C TYR A 68 -32.92 4.37 8.82
N GLY A 69 -32.63 5.01 9.94
CA GLY A 69 -32.84 4.44 11.27
C GLY A 69 -31.87 3.29 11.61
N LEU A 70 -30.70 3.25 10.99
CA LEU A 70 -29.66 2.25 11.28
C LEU A 70 -28.79 2.75 12.44
N THR A 71 -28.84 2.05 13.59
CA THR A 71 -28.16 2.46 14.84
C THR A 71 -27.13 1.46 15.33
N MET A 72 -26.82 0.41 14.56
CA MET A 72 -25.93 -0.67 15.00
C MET A 72 -24.54 -0.55 14.37
N ASP A 73 -23.60 0.11 15.03
CA ASP A 73 -22.20 0.35 14.61
C ASP A 73 -21.52 -0.90 14.07
N LYS A 74 -21.58 -2.01 14.81
CA LYS A 74 -20.96 -3.28 14.41
C LYS A 74 -21.50 -3.84 13.09
N ILE A 75 -22.76 -3.60 12.78
CA ILE A 75 -23.35 -4.03 11.51
C ILE A 75 -22.84 -3.13 10.39
N VAL A 76 -22.85 -1.82 10.60
CA VAL A 76 -22.40 -0.83 9.62
C VAL A 76 -20.91 -1.05 9.32
N GLN A 77 -20.06 -1.11 10.35
CA GLN A 77 -18.63 -1.33 10.20
C GLN A 77 -18.33 -2.60 9.40
N LYS A 78 -18.94 -3.76 9.75
CA LYS A 78 -18.75 -5.02 9.02
C LYS A 78 -19.29 -4.96 7.59
N SER A 79 -20.33 -4.19 7.33
CA SER A 79 -20.88 -4.01 5.99
C SER A 79 -20.00 -3.14 5.12
N ILE A 80 -19.40 -2.08 5.69
CA ILE A 80 -18.39 -1.23 5.01
C ILE A 80 -17.20 -2.07 4.59
N VAL A 81 -16.63 -2.84 5.52
CA VAL A 81 -15.51 -3.71 5.24
C VAL A 81 -15.82 -4.73 4.14
N HIS A 82 -16.97 -5.38 4.20
CA HIS A 82 -17.41 -6.31 3.16
C HIS A 82 -17.59 -5.61 1.80
N GLN A 83 -18.12 -4.38 1.80
CA GLN A 83 -18.27 -3.59 0.58
C GLN A 83 -16.91 -3.20 0.00
N ALA A 84 -15.96 -2.78 0.84
CA ALA A 84 -14.61 -2.44 0.44
C ALA A 84 -13.87 -3.67 -0.13
N ASP A 85 -13.98 -4.82 0.52
CA ASP A 85 -13.34 -6.08 0.07
C ASP A 85 -13.82 -6.52 -1.32
N ARG A 86 -15.08 -6.28 -1.67
CA ARG A 86 -15.63 -6.52 -3.02
C ARG A 86 -15.13 -5.53 -4.06
N ASN A 87 -14.61 -4.38 -3.64
CA ASN A 87 -14.11 -3.31 -4.50
C ASN A 87 -12.62 -3.06 -4.25
N LYS A 88 -11.82 -4.12 -4.31
CA LYS A 88 -10.36 -4.02 -4.13
C LYS A 88 -9.72 -3.19 -5.23
N TYR A 89 -8.62 -2.54 -4.88
CA TYR A 89 -7.75 -1.88 -5.84
C TYR A 89 -6.30 -1.90 -5.34
N HIS A 90 -5.37 -1.69 -6.25
CA HIS A 90 -3.96 -1.60 -5.93
C HIS A 90 -3.37 -0.36 -6.57
N PRO A 91 -3.09 0.71 -5.81
CA PRO A 91 -2.77 2.01 -6.39
C PRO A 91 -1.55 1.99 -7.32
N VAL A 92 -0.52 1.21 -6.99
CA VAL A 92 0.67 1.06 -7.84
C VAL A 92 0.35 0.32 -9.13
N ARG A 93 -0.45 -0.77 -9.09
CA ARG A 93 -0.85 -1.49 -10.32
C ARG A 93 -1.71 -0.62 -11.22
N ASP A 94 -2.66 0.11 -10.63
CA ASP A 94 -3.54 1.01 -11.37
C ASP A 94 -2.70 2.10 -12.07
N TYR A 95 -1.70 2.67 -11.37
CA TYR A 95 -0.74 3.61 -11.95
C TYR A 95 0.05 2.96 -13.09
N LEU A 96 0.69 1.82 -12.87
CA LEU A 96 1.51 1.15 -13.88
C LEU A 96 0.70 0.76 -15.13
N ASN A 97 -0.54 0.32 -14.95
CA ASN A 97 -1.45 -0.01 -16.05
C ASN A 97 -1.93 1.22 -16.83
N SER A 98 -1.88 2.41 -16.24
CA SER A 98 -2.24 3.67 -16.91
C SER A 98 -1.14 4.23 -17.80
N LEU A 99 0.10 3.73 -17.66
CA LEU A 99 1.25 4.21 -18.41
C LEU A 99 1.21 3.73 -19.87
N GLN A 100 1.63 4.61 -20.75
CA GLN A 100 1.85 4.30 -22.16
C GLN A 100 3.30 4.64 -22.51
N TRP A 101 3.99 3.69 -23.13
CA TRP A 101 5.37 3.92 -23.55
C TRP A 101 5.40 4.86 -24.76
N ASP A 102 6.21 5.88 -24.66
CA ASP A 102 6.40 6.89 -25.73
C ASP A 102 7.54 6.57 -26.70
N GLY A 103 8.15 5.39 -26.60
CA GLY A 103 9.26 4.94 -27.45
C GLY A 103 10.64 5.45 -27.02
N GLN A 104 10.76 6.20 -25.91
CA GLN A 104 12.03 6.77 -25.47
C GLN A 104 12.76 5.85 -24.48
N GLU A 105 14.02 5.52 -24.78
CA GLU A 105 14.85 4.69 -23.91
C GLU A 105 15.49 5.52 -22.79
N ARG A 106 14.87 5.56 -21.61
CA ARG A 106 15.34 6.36 -20.46
C ARG A 106 16.20 5.57 -19.47
N ILE A 107 15.95 4.27 -19.33
CA ILE A 107 16.56 3.46 -18.27
C ILE A 107 18.09 3.46 -18.40
N ARG A 108 18.62 3.41 -19.60
CA ARG A 108 20.07 3.41 -19.88
C ARG A 108 20.79 4.65 -19.33
N TYR A 109 20.10 5.77 -19.31
CA TYR A 109 20.70 7.07 -19.00
C TYR A 109 20.27 7.62 -17.63
N VAL A 110 19.31 7.01 -16.96
CA VAL A 110 18.69 7.59 -15.76
C VAL A 110 19.69 7.78 -14.61
N LEU A 111 20.53 6.78 -14.33
CA LEU A 111 21.55 6.87 -13.28
C LEU A 111 22.64 7.91 -13.63
N HIS A 112 23.01 8.02 -14.91
CA HIS A 112 23.93 9.06 -15.36
C HIS A 112 23.34 10.45 -15.21
N HIS A 113 22.12 10.65 -15.68
CA HIS A 113 21.46 11.95 -15.69
C HIS A 113 21.24 12.51 -14.27
N PHE A 114 20.81 11.68 -13.34
CA PHE A 114 20.46 12.15 -11.98
C PHE A 114 21.61 12.01 -10.98
N LEU A 115 22.53 11.09 -11.16
CA LEU A 115 23.55 10.74 -10.16
C LEU A 115 24.98 10.77 -10.71
N GLY A 116 25.18 11.09 -12.00
CA GLY A 116 26.50 11.13 -12.61
C GLY A 116 27.17 9.76 -12.75
N ALA A 117 26.43 8.66 -12.67
CA ALA A 117 26.99 7.32 -12.83
C ALA A 117 27.50 7.09 -14.27
N PRO A 118 28.48 6.20 -14.51
CA PRO A 118 28.91 5.84 -15.87
C PRO A 118 27.73 5.31 -16.71
N VAL A 119 27.78 5.61 -18.02
CA VAL A 119 26.85 4.99 -18.98
C VAL A 119 27.51 3.72 -19.50
N ASP A 120 27.28 2.62 -18.83
CA ASP A 120 27.77 1.30 -19.18
C ASP A 120 26.69 0.22 -19.04
N GLU A 121 27.04 -0.99 -19.43
CA GLU A 121 26.08 -2.11 -19.39
C GLU A 121 25.74 -2.52 -17.95
N LEU A 122 26.67 -2.38 -17.00
CA LEU A 122 26.45 -2.72 -15.60
C LEU A 122 25.39 -1.79 -14.97
N THR A 123 25.52 -0.49 -15.15
CA THR A 123 24.55 0.50 -14.62
C THR A 123 23.19 0.34 -15.27
N TYR A 124 23.14 0.09 -16.58
CA TYR A 124 21.90 -0.15 -17.30
C TYR A 124 21.18 -1.41 -16.82
N GLU A 125 21.84 -2.57 -16.81
CA GLU A 125 21.23 -3.84 -16.41
C GLU A 125 20.84 -3.83 -14.92
N SER A 126 21.64 -3.20 -14.04
CA SER A 126 21.31 -3.06 -12.63
C SER A 126 20.02 -2.26 -12.42
N MET A 127 19.89 -1.12 -13.11
CA MET A 127 18.69 -0.30 -13.01
C MET A 127 17.46 -0.99 -13.62
N LYS A 128 17.62 -1.64 -14.75
CA LYS A 128 16.56 -2.43 -15.42
C LYS A 128 16.07 -3.57 -14.53
N MET A 129 17.00 -4.33 -13.92
CA MET A 129 16.66 -5.41 -12.99
C MET A 129 15.90 -4.89 -11.77
N PHE A 130 16.34 -3.77 -11.19
CA PHE A 130 15.65 -3.14 -10.07
C PHE A 130 14.19 -2.79 -10.40
N LEU A 131 13.97 -2.13 -11.54
CA LEU A 131 12.62 -1.73 -11.98
C LEU A 131 11.76 -2.95 -12.31
N LEU A 132 12.30 -3.96 -12.97
CA LEU A 132 11.59 -5.21 -13.26
C LEU A 132 11.18 -5.92 -11.96
N GLY A 133 12.04 -5.95 -10.96
CA GLY A 133 11.72 -6.49 -9.64
C GLY A 133 10.63 -5.73 -8.93
N ALA A 134 10.67 -4.41 -8.95
CA ALA A 134 9.65 -3.54 -8.36
C ALA A 134 8.28 -3.74 -9.02
N ILE A 135 8.23 -3.84 -10.35
CA ILE A 135 7.01 -4.13 -11.11
C ILE A 135 6.53 -5.56 -10.82
N ALA A 136 7.44 -6.55 -10.88
CA ALA A 136 7.09 -7.94 -10.66
C ALA A 136 6.47 -8.17 -9.28
N ARG A 137 7.03 -7.56 -8.22
CA ARG A 137 6.48 -7.64 -6.86
C ARG A 137 5.14 -6.93 -6.70
N ALA A 138 4.91 -5.83 -7.43
CA ALA A 138 3.62 -5.17 -7.43
C ALA A 138 2.53 -6.06 -8.05
N PHE A 139 2.80 -6.75 -9.17
CA PHE A 139 1.81 -7.60 -9.85
C PHE A 139 1.71 -9.02 -9.29
N ARG A 140 2.80 -9.56 -8.76
CA ARG A 140 2.89 -10.92 -8.20
C ARG A 140 3.52 -10.88 -6.81
N PRO A 141 2.75 -10.53 -5.76
CA PRO A 141 3.24 -10.54 -4.39
C PRO A 141 3.82 -11.91 -4.03
N GLY A 142 4.97 -11.91 -3.34
CA GLY A 142 5.66 -13.15 -2.98
C GLY A 142 6.54 -13.75 -4.09
N ILE A 143 6.66 -13.11 -5.26
CA ILE A 143 7.63 -13.55 -6.27
C ILE A 143 9.05 -13.46 -5.70
N LYS A 144 9.85 -14.51 -5.95
CA LYS A 144 11.25 -14.55 -5.54
C LYS A 144 12.05 -13.54 -6.34
N PHE A 145 12.66 -12.59 -5.63
CA PHE A 145 13.54 -11.58 -6.23
C PHE A 145 14.62 -11.22 -5.22
N GLU A 146 15.85 -11.64 -5.48
CA GLU A 146 16.98 -11.62 -4.53
C GLU A 146 18.00 -10.52 -4.85
N TYR A 147 17.63 -9.55 -5.67
CA TYR A 147 18.49 -8.44 -6.05
C TYR A 147 18.08 -7.16 -5.33
N MET A 148 19.06 -6.41 -4.90
CA MET A 148 18.90 -5.09 -4.32
C MET A 148 19.84 -4.13 -5.02
N LEU A 149 19.32 -3.01 -5.50
CA LEU A 149 20.13 -1.95 -6.08
C LEU A 149 20.84 -1.19 -4.96
N CYS A 150 22.17 -1.17 -4.98
CA CYS A 150 22.98 -0.42 -4.04
C CYS A 150 23.65 0.75 -4.76
N LEU A 151 23.33 1.99 -4.33
CA LEU A 151 23.97 3.20 -4.83
C LEU A 151 25.09 3.63 -3.88
N VAL A 152 26.33 3.65 -4.37
CA VAL A 152 27.52 4.06 -3.63
C VAL A 152 28.00 5.41 -4.15
N GLY A 153 28.28 6.36 -3.25
CA GLY A 153 28.73 7.69 -3.61
C GLY A 153 28.76 8.64 -2.43
N GLY A 154 29.29 9.83 -2.62
CA GLY A 154 29.40 10.88 -1.59
C GLY A 154 28.06 11.23 -0.92
N GLN A 155 28.14 11.83 0.24
CA GLN A 155 26.98 12.39 0.92
C GLN A 155 26.42 13.58 0.12
N GLY A 156 25.09 13.74 0.09
CA GLY A 156 24.43 14.86 -0.57
C GLY A 156 24.27 14.78 -2.09
N VAL A 157 24.74 13.72 -2.75
CA VAL A 157 24.62 13.57 -4.22
C VAL A 157 23.19 13.19 -4.70
N GLY A 158 22.21 13.14 -3.81
CA GLY A 158 20.80 12.94 -4.20
C GLY A 158 20.34 11.48 -4.32
N LYS A 159 21.07 10.49 -3.77
CA LYS A 159 20.71 9.06 -3.87
C LYS A 159 19.30 8.76 -3.32
N SER A 160 19.01 9.19 -2.11
CA SER A 160 17.67 8.99 -1.47
C SER A 160 16.59 9.78 -2.19
N THR A 161 16.89 11.00 -2.64
CA THR A 161 15.98 11.80 -3.45
C THR A 161 15.63 11.08 -4.77
N PHE A 162 16.62 10.43 -5.40
CA PHE A 162 16.40 9.64 -6.59
C PHE A 162 15.41 8.49 -6.37
N PHE A 163 15.59 7.68 -5.30
CA PHE A 163 14.66 6.60 -4.99
C PHE A 163 13.27 7.11 -4.63
N ARG A 164 13.17 8.23 -3.92
CA ARG A 164 11.89 8.87 -3.61
C ARG A 164 11.13 9.30 -4.87
N PHE A 165 11.81 9.88 -5.85
CA PHE A 165 11.19 10.19 -7.15
C PHE A 165 10.80 8.94 -7.93
N MET A 166 11.59 7.87 -7.86
CA MET A 166 11.24 6.59 -8.50
C MET A 166 9.99 5.94 -7.91
N ALA A 167 9.64 6.24 -6.67
CA ALA A 167 8.40 5.79 -6.04
C ALA A 167 7.15 6.50 -6.58
N VAL A 168 7.31 7.60 -7.33
CA VAL A 168 6.24 8.39 -7.98
C VAL A 168 5.41 9.21 -6.98
N LYS A 169 5.05 8.65 -5.83
CA LYS A 169 4.35 9.33 -4.74
C LYS A 169 5.13 9.16 -3.45
N ASP A 170 5.17 10.21 -2.65
CA ASP A 170 5.83 10.18 -1.33
C ASP A 170 5.28 9.08 -0.44
N ASP A 171 3.96 8.87 -0.43
CA ASP A 171 3.29 7.81 0.34
C ASP A 171 3.71 6.38 -0.07
N TRP A 172 4.34 6.22 -1.24
CA TRP A 172 4.83 4.92 -1.72
C TRP A 172 6.30 4.69 -1.44
N PHE A 173 6.96 5.64 -0.78
CA PHE A 173 8.36 5.58 -0.41
C PHE A 173 8.53 5.60 1.11
N THR A 174 9.51 4.85 1.61
CA THR A 174 10.00 4.98 2.98
C THR A 174 11.50 4.74 3.06
N ASP A 175 12.17 5.51 3.89
CA ASP A 175 13.54 5.35 4.34
C ASP A 175 13.64 5.10 5.84
N ASP A 176 12.48 5.06 6.53
CA ASP A 176 12.36 4.79 7.97
C ASP A 176 12.10 3.30 8.21
N ILE A 177 13.14 2.49 8.05
CA ILE A 177 13.10 1.07 8.40
C ILE A 177 13.87 0.85 9.68
N GLY A 178 13.16 0.33 10.69
CA GLY A 178 13.78 -0.12 11.93
C GLY A 178 14.64 -1.37 11.76
N LYS A 179 14.90 -2.07 12.86
CA LYS A 179 15.65 -3.34 12.83
C LYS A 179 14.91 -4.41 12.07
N LEU A 180 15.58 -5.07 11.12
CA LEU A 180 15.02 -6.09 10.22
C LEU A 180 14.53 -7.36 10.94
N ASP A 181 14.94 -7.58 12.18
CA ASP A 181 14.53 -8.71 13.01
C ASP A 181 13.27 -8.48 13.87
N SER A 182 12.68 -7.27 13.78
CA SER A 182 11.50 -6.91 14.55
C SER A 182 10.21 -7.17 13.76
N GLU A 183 9.17 -7.67 14.45
CA GLU A 183 7.82 -7.78 13.86
C GLU A 183 7.29 -6.42 13.36
N LYS A 184 7.76 -5.31 13.94
CA LYS A 184 7.36 -3.96 13.57
C LYS A 184 7.79 -3.57 12.16
N VAL A 185 8.88 -4.17 11.63
CA VAL A 185 9.35 -3.85 10.28
C VAL A 185 8.27 -4.13 9.23
N TYR A 186 7.48 -5.18 9.39
CA TYR A 186 6.43 -5.51 8.42
C TYR A 186 5.30 -4.47 8.41
N CYS A 187 4.98 -3.92 9.57
CA CYS A 187 4.04 -2.80 9.64
C CYS A 187 4.60 -1.53 8.97
N GLN A 188 5.90 -1.28 9.08
CA GLN A 188 6.58 -0.16 8.43
C GLN A 188 6.70 -0.32 6.91
N LEU A 189 6.75 -1.56 6.41
CA LEU A 189 6.81 -1.83 4.97
C LEU A 189 5.45 -1.70 4.28
N ARG A 190 4.36 -1.86 5.04
CA ARG A 190 3.00 -1.79 4.50
C ARG A 190 2.72 -0.41 3.91
N GLY A 191 2.13 -0.38 2.73
CA GLY A 191 1.78 0.86 2.05
C GLY A 191 2.89 1.43 1.18
N HIS A 192 4.11 0.87 1.22
CA HIS A 192 5.24 1.38 0.45
C HIS A 192 5.61 0.44 -0.72
N TRP A 193 5.92 1.05 -1.85
CA TRP A 193 6.38 0.34 -3.05
C TRP A 193 7.90 0.34 -3.17
N MET A 194 8.53 1.47 -2.83
CA MET A 194 9.97 1.65 -2.81
C MET A 194 10.44 1.88 -1.37
N ILE A 195 11.45 1.12 -0.98
CA ILE A 195 11.95 1.11 0.38
C ILE A 195 13.45 1.31 0.33
N GLU A 196 13.94 2.34 0.99
CA GLU A 196 15.37 2.61 1.11
C GLU A 196 15.89 2.07 2.44
N MET A 197 16.98 1.35 2.36
CA MET A 197 17.75 0.92 3.53
C MET A 197 19.01 1.79 3.62
N SER A 198 18.92 2.91 4.32
CA SER A 198 20.02 3.84 4.52
C SER A 198 21.16 3.19 5.32
N GLU A 199 22.40 3.57 5.01
CA GLU A 199 23.60 3.23 5.80
C GLU A 199 23.93 1.74 5.95
N MET A 200 23.42 0.87 5.07
CA MET A 200 23.75 -0.57 5.09
C MET A 200 25.24 -0.86 5.08
N VAL A 201 26.04 -0.01 4.43
CA VAL A 201 27.51 -0.18 4.33
C VAL A 201 28.17 0.11 5.68
N ALA A 202 27.64 1.00 6.50
CA ALA A 202 28.18 1.33 7.83
C ALA A 202 27.95 0.20 8.84
N THR A 203 26.93 -0.63 8.62
CA THR A 203 26.58 -1.79 9.47
C THR A 203 27.09 -3.12 8.92
N ALA A 204 28.04 -3.11 7.97
CA ALA A 204 28.60 -4.30 7.32
C ALA A 204 29.40 -5.22 8.28
N ARG A 205 28.84 -5.54 9.44
CA ARG A 205 29.22 -6.72 10.23
C ARG A 205 28.62 -7.94 9.52
N SER A 206 29.36 -9.02 9.42
CA SER A 206 28.94 -10.27 8.75
C SER A 206 27.50 -10.71 9.13
N LYS A 207 27.11 -10.54 10.40
CA LYS A 207 25.78 -10.83 10.90
C LYS A 207 24.66 -10.01 10.25
N SER A 208 24.87 -8.72 10.03
CA SER A 208 23.84 -7.84 9.42
C SER A 208 23.65 -8.12 7.93
N ILE A 209 24.67 -8.59 7.22
CA ILE A 209 24.57 -9.00 5.81
C ILE A 209 23.74 -10.26 5.68
N GLU A 210 23.92 -11.24 6.57
CA GLU A 210 23.13 -12.48 6.54
C GLU A 210 21.66 -12.23 6.95
N GLU A 211 21.42 -11.37 7.93
CA GLU A 211 20.07 -10.93 8.30
C GLU A 211 19.36 -10.24 7.13
N THR A 212 20.07 -9.36 6.41
CA THR A 212 19.55 -8.71 5.20
C THR A 212 19.24 -9.71 4.09
N LYS A 213 20.17 -10.63 3.80
CA LYS A 213 19.94 -11.69 2.80
C LYS A 213 18.73 -12.55 3.18
N SER A 214 18.65 -12.96 4.42
CA SER A 214 17.51 -13.72 4.95
C SER A 214 16.21 -12.95 4.78
N PHE A 215 16.19 -11.67 5.11
CA PHE A 215 15.03 -10.80 4.95
C PHE A 215 14.60 -10.67 3.47
N LEU A 216 15.54 -10.40 2.56
CA LEU A 216 15.26 -10.25 1.13
C LEU A 216 14.79 -11.53 0.46
N SER A 217 15.24 -12.71 0.93
CA SER A 217 14.87 -14.01 0.35
C SER A 217 13.52 -14.54 0.82
N ARG A 218 12.91 -13.92 1.83
CA ARG A 218 11.61 -14.35 2.34
C ARG A 218 10.49 -14.08 1.35
N GLN A 219 9.67 -15.08 1.08
CA GLN A 219 8.53 -14.98 0.17
C GLN A 219 7.20 -14.74 0.89
N LYS A 220 7.13 -15.15 2.15
CA LYS A 220 5.94 -15.02 3.00
C LYS A 220 6.35 -14.65 4.40
N GLU A 221 5.62 -13.74 4.99
CA GLU A 221 5.75 -13.37 6.39
C GLU A 221 4.42 -13.52 7.11
N THR A 222 4.49 -14.03 8.33
CA THR A 222 3.33 -14.09 9.23
C THR A 222 3.64 -13.21 10.42
N TYR A 223 2.94 -12.11 10.55
CA TYR A 223 3.10 -11.20 11.70
C TYR A 223 1.74 -10.88 12.31
N ARG A 224 1.77 -10.51 13.58
CA ARG A 224 0.59 -10.14 14.33
C ARG A 224 0.43 -8.62 14.27
N ASP A 225 -0.64 -8.15 13.65
CA ASP A 225 -0.99 -6.74 13.68
C ASP A 225 -1.57 -6.38 15.04
N SER A 226 -0.91 -5.47 15.77
CA SER A 226 -1.29 -5.09 17.13
C SER A 226 -2.62 -4.36 17.25
N TYR A 227 -3.16 -3.87 16.14
CA TYR A 227 -4.41 -3.10 16.09
C TYR A 227 -5.54 -3.76 15.31
N CYS A 228 -5.32 -4.95 14.76
CA CYS A 228 -6.34 -5.64 13.99
C CYS A 228 -7.16 -6.59 14.86
N LEU A 229 -8.22 -6.08 15.46
CA LEU A 229 -9.20 -6.91 16.17
C LEU A 229 -9.98 -7.86 15.23
N LEU A 230 -9.81 -7.76 13.90
CA LEU A 230 -10.64 -8.51 12.93
C LEU A 230 -9.96 -8.91 11.61
N TYR A 231 -8.64 -8.71 11.44
CA TYR A 231 -7.97 -9.10 10.19
C TYR A 231 -6.78 -10.03 10.43
N THR A 232 -7.06 -11.32 10.38
CA THR A 232 -6.08 -12.24 9.81
C THR A 232 -6.09 -11.95 8.31
N SER A 233 -5.08 -11.29 7.79
CA SER A 233 -4.86 -11.20 6.35
C SER A 233 -4.81 -12.63 5.81
N PRO A 234 -5.71 -13.03 4.91
CA PRO A 234 -5.48 -14.28 4.20
C PRO A 234 -4.19 -14.08 3.41
N SER A 235 -3.19 -14.90 3.71
CA SER A 235 -2.06 -15.11 2.82
C SER A 235 -2.62 -15.27 1.39
N PRO A 236 -2.10 -14.58 0.39
CA PRO A 236 -2.52 -14.84 -0.98
C PRO A 236 -2.19 -16.30 -1.28
N ARG A 237 -3.20 -17.15 -1.24
CA ARG A 237 -3.17 -18.49 -1.81
C ARG A 237 -3.92 -18.41 -3.10
N ASP A 238 -3.23 -18.91 -4.12
CA ASP A 238 -3.67 -19.30 -5.45
C ASP A 238 -4.01 -18.15 -6.41
#